data_4cea8cbaf4069b913d5789f4a4294016
#
_entry.id   4cea8cbaf4069b913d5789f4a4294016
#
_cell.length_a   1.000
_cell.length_b   1.000
_cell.length_c   1.000
_cell.angle_alpha   90.00
_cell.angle_beta   90.00
_cell.angle_gamma   90.00
#
_symmetry.space_group_name_H-M   'P 1'
#
loop_
_entity.id
_entity.type
_entity.pdbx_description
1 polymer ?
#
loop_
_entity_poly.entity_id
_entity_poly.type
_entity_poly.pdbx_seq_one_letter_code
_entity_poly.pdbx_strand_id
1 'polypeptide(L)'
;MESSPLRDKRLGHDLKGLAQDAPEGIEAKPLDNCYYHWQASITGPVGSPYEGGVFYLYLKVPMLYPFRPPEVRFLTKIFHPNVNRHGDIGIDSIQQGNWVSGLTLTKVLISIQSLLTDPYCDVCMEPEVGQLCRADRDTFNAVAREWTWRFAMHDALLRSDVGPRG
;
A
#
# COMPACT_ATOMS: atom_id res chain seq x y z
N MET A 1 11.54 -14.51 19.50
CA MET A 1 10.50 -14.41 18.47
C MET A 1 10.12 -15.81 18.01
N GLU A 2 8.86 -16.06 17.98
CA GLU A 2 8.38 -17.36 17.54
C GLU A 2 8.56 -17.53 16.05
N SER A 3 9.07 -18.67 15.64
CA SER A 3 9.25 -18.99 14.24
C SER A 3 8.19 -20.01 13.80
N SER A 4 7.84 -19.94 12.54
CA SER A 4 6.93 -20.89 11.93
C SER A 4 7.56 -21.36 10.62
N PRO A 5 7.95 -22.65 10.52
CA PRO A 5 8.61 -23.12 9.30
C PRO A 5 7.78 -22.89 8.04
N LEU A 6 6.46 -23.04 8.14
CA LEU A 6 5.59 -22.82 6.98
C LEU A 6 5.56 -21.35 6.57
N ARG A 7 5.42 -20.45 7.55
CA ARG A 7 5.47 -19.02 7.27
C ARG A 7 6.81 -18.63 6.66
N ASP A 8 7.90 -19.11 7.26
CA ASP A 8 9.23 -18.76 6.80
C ASP A 8 9.49 -19.25 5.37
N LYS A 9 9.03 -20.45 5.05
CA LYS A 9 9.15 -20.98 3.70
C LYS A 9 8.39 -20.14 2.69
N ARG A 10 7.16 -19.75 3.03
CA ARG A 10 6.33 -18.93 2.16
C ARG A 10 6.92 -17.54 1.98
N LEU A 11 7.43 -16.94 3.06
CA LEU A 11 8.06 -15.62 2.98
C LEU A 11 9.32 -15.64 2.14
N GLY A 12 10.09 -16.73 2.21
CA GLY A 12 11.24 -16.92 1.33
C GLY A 12 10.83 -16.93 -0.13
N HIS A 13 9.73 -17.58 -0.44
CA HIS A 13 9.18 -17.62 -1.79
C HIS A 13 8.72 -16.22 -2.22
N ASP A 14 8.02 -15.50 -1.33
CA ASP A 14 7.54 -14.15 -1.63
C ASP A 14 8.71 -13.19 -1.86
N LEU A 15 9.74 -13.27 -1.03
CA LEU A 15 10.92 -12.44 -1.16
C LEU A 15 11.61 -12.69 -2.51
N LYS A 16 11.75 -13.96 -2.87
CA LYS A 16 12.38 -14.33 -4.14
C LYS A 16 11.58 -13.79 -5.33
N GLY A 17 10.26 -13.91 -5.27
CA GLY A 17 9.40 -13.37 -6.33
C GLY A 17 9.56 -11.87 -6.48
N LEU A 18 9.58 -11.14 -5.37
CA LEU A 18 9.75 -9.69 -5.40
C LEU A 18 11.14 -9.27 -5.88
N ALA A 19 12.17 -10.07 -5.56
CA ALA A 19 13.53 -9.77 -6.01
C ALA A 19 13.73 -10.03 -7.50
N GLN A 20 13.04 -11.03 -8.05
CA GLN A 20 13.24 -11.45 -9.44
C GLN A 20 12.26 -10.83 -10.42
N ASP A 21 11.06 -10.56 -9.98
CA ASP A 21 9.97 -10.15 -10.88
C ASP A 21 8.99 -9.21 -10.17
N ALA A 22 9.52 -8.13 -9.60
CA ALA A 22 8.67 -7.14 -8.95
C ALA A 22 7.81 -6.43 -9.99
N PRO A 23 6.50 -6.24 -9.72
CA PRO A 23 5.65 -5.47 -10.61
C PRO A 23 6.14 -4.04 -10.72
N GLU A 24 5.86 -3.42 -11.86
CA GLU A 24 6.24 -2.03 -12.08
C GLU A 24 5.61 -1.12 -11.01
N GLY A 25 6.42 -0.26 -10.44
CA GLY A 25 5.98 0.69 -9.44
C GLY A 25 5.83 0.11 -8.03
N ILE A 26 6.20 -1.14 -7.82
CA ILE A 26 6.09 -1.78 -6.51
C ILE A 26 7.46 -2.25 -6.06
N GLU A 27 7.82 -1.87 -4.84
CA GLU A 27 9.02 -2.36 -4.19
C GLU A 27 8.66 -2.80 -2.78
N ALA A 28 9.30 -3.83 -2.27
CA ALA A 28 9.07 -4.30 -0.91
C ALA A 28 10.32 -5.03 -0.40
N LYS A 29 10.59 -4.86 0.88
CA LYS A 29 11.73 -5.52 1.53
C LYS A 29 11.43 -5.74 3.01
N PRO A 30 12.00 -6.79 3.61
CA PRO A 30 11.92 -6.97 5.05
C PRO A 30 12.66 -5.86 5.78
N LEU A 31 12.20 -5.52 6.98
CA LEU A 31 12.84 -4.52 7.84
C LEU A 31 13.83 -5.22 8.78
N ASP A 32 15.00 -4.64 8.93
CA ASP A 32 16.00 -5.05 9.95
C ASP A 32 16.26 -6.55 9.99
N ASN A 33 16.31 -7.20 8.83
CA ASN A 33 16.47 -8.65 8.71
C ASN A 33 15.35 -9.44 9.39
N CYS A 34 14.24 -8.79 9.67
CA CYS A 34 13.07 -9.44 10.25
C CYS A 34 12.03 -9.71 9.16
N TYR A 35 11.86 -10.97 8.79
CA TYR A 35 10.96 -11.32 7.70
C TYR A 35 9.48 -11.21 8.06
N TYR A 36 9.15 -10.76 9.27
CA TYR A 36 7.76 -10.61 9.68
C TYR A 36 7.28 -9.17 9.59
N HIS A 37 8.18 -8.25 9.36
CA HIS A 37 7.88 -6.83 9.18
C HIS A 37 8.50 -6.35 7.89
N TRP A 38 7.69 -5.77 7.02
CA TRP A 38 8.12 -5.35 5.70
C TRP A 38 7.78 -3.90 5.48
N GLN A 39 8.59 -3.24 4.69
CA GLN A 39 8.27 -1.94 4.13
C GLN A 39 8.11 -2.08 2.64
N ALA A 40 7.03 -1.50 2.12
CA ALA A 40 6.78 -1.48 0.69
C ALA A 40 6.61 -0.05 0.21
N SER A 41 6.77 0.15 -1.08
CA SER A 41 6.42 1.41 -1.72
C SER A 41 5.64 1.13 -2.99
N ILE A 42 4.67 1.99 -3.26
CA ILE A 42 3.87 1.94 -4.49
C ILE A 42 3.93 3.31 -5.11
N THR A 43 4.39 3.36 -6.36
CA THR A 43 4.37 4.59 -7.14
C THR A 43 2.95 4.81 -7.65
N GLY A 44 2.45 6.03 -7.52
CA GLY A 44 1.12 6.37 -8.00
C GLY A 44 1.00 6.10 -9.49
N PRO A 45 -0.04 5.34 -9.91
CA PRO A 45 -0.16 4.97 -11.32
C PRO A 45 -0.38 6.17 -12.23
N VAL A 46 0.19 6.08 -13.42
CA VAL A 46 0.00 7.11 -14.46
C VAL A 46 -1.49 7.21 -14.79
N GLY A 47 -1.99 8.43 -14.89
CA GLY A 47 -3.40 8.69 -15.17
C GLY A 47 -4.27 8.74 -13.93
N SER A 48 -3.77 8.35 -12.77
CA SER A 48 -4.50 8.47 -11.52
C SER A 48 -4.19 9.81 -10.86
N PRO A 49 -5.01 10.26 -9.90
CA PRO A 49 -4.69 11.48 -9.15
C PRO A 49 -3.46 11.32 -8.27
N TYR A 50 -2.98 10.10 -8.10
CA TYR A 50 -1.81 9.78 -7.28
C TYR A 50 -0.51 9.76 -8.09
N GLU A 51 -0.60 9.98 -9.39
CA GLU A 51 0.55 9.96 -10.29
C GLU A 51 1.66 10.88 -9.79
N GLY A 52 2.88 10.39 -9.83
CA GLY A 52 4.05 11.15 -9.39
C GLY A 52 4.39 10.96 -7.93
N GLY A 53 3.46 10.43 -7.13
CA GLY A 53 3.70 10.20 -5.72
C GLY A 53 4.30 8.82 -5.47
N VAL A 54 4.99 8.70 -4.34
CA VAL A 54 5.48 7.41 -3.82
C VAL A 54 4.85 7.21 -2.46
N PHE A 55 4.13 6.13 -2.31
CA PHE A 55 3.37 5.82 -1.10
C PHE A 55 4.04 4.67 -0.38
N TYR A 56 4.42 4.88 0.87
CA TYR A 56 5.06 3.86 1.69
C TYR A 56 4.02 3.13 2.51
N LEU A 57 4.22 1.83 2.64
CA LEU A 57 3.33 0.95 3.38
C LEU A 57 4.14 0.10 4.34
N TYR A 58 3.50 -0.26 5.43
CA TYR A 58 4.03 -1.20 6.39
C TYR A 58 3.21 -2.48 6.34
N LEU A 59 3.89 -3.62 6.30
CA LEU A 59 3.25 -4.92 6.32
C LEU A 59 3.72 -5.71 7.52
N LYS A 60 2.77 -6.25 8.26
CA LYS A 60 3.06 -7.16 9.36
C LYS A 60 2.53 -8.55 9.00
N VAL A 61 3.42 -9.53 9.00
CA VAL A 61 3.09 -10.89 8.60
C VAL A 61 2.79 -11.71 9.85
N PRO A 62 1.54 -12.19 10.02
CA PRO A 62 1.19 -12.94 11.24
C PRO A 62 1.81 -14.32 11.22
N MET A 63 1.88 -14.93 12.41
CA MET A 63 2.44 -16.28 12.53
C MET A 63 1.72 -17.30 11.66
N LEU A 64 0.43 -17.15 11.48
CA LEU A 64 -0.37 -18.09 10.68
C LEU A 64 -0.38 -17.79 9.18
N TYR A 65 0.42 -16.81 8.73
CA TYR A 65 0.59 -16.60 7.30
C TYR A 65 1.14 -17.87 6.64
N PRO A 66 0.67 -18.32 5.50
CA PRO A 66 -0.25 -17.68 4.58
C PRO A 66 -1.73 -17.99 4.82
N PHE A 67 -2.10 -18.63 5.93
CA PHE A 67 -3.51 -18.94 6.22
C PHE A 67 -4.26 -17.74 6.75
N ARG A 68 -3.55 -16.74 7.27
CA ARG A 68 -4.11 -15.45 7.63
C ARG A 68 -3.42 -14.37 6.80
N PRO A 69 -4.15 -13.29 6.48
CA PRO A 69 -3.58 -12.22 5.67
C PRO A 69 -2.56 -11.41 6.43
N PRO A 70 -1.62 -10.76 5.72
CA PRO A 70 -0.78 -9.76 6.34
C PRO A 70 -1.62 -8.54 6.73
N GLU A 71 -1.21 -7.85 7.77
CA GLU A 71 -1.75 -6.54 8.09
C GLU A 71 -1.00 -5.52 7.25
N VAL A 72 -1.73 -4.65 6.57
CA VAL A 72 -1.12 -3.65 5.69
C VAL A 72 -1.66 -2.29 6.03
N ARG A 73 -0.77 -1.31 6.11
CA ARG A 73 -1.15 0.05 6.42
C ARG A 73 -0.31 1.04 5.62
N PHE A 74 -0.94 2.09 5.13
CA PHE A 74 -0.23 3.20 4.51
C PHE A 74 0.49 4.02 5.60
N LEU A 75 1.75 4.29 5.37
CA LEU A 75 2.53 5.21 6.19
C LEU A 75 2.43 6.63 5.62
N THR A 76 2.32 6.75 4.32
CA THR A 76 2.15 8.02 3.63
C THR A 76 0.67 8.41 3.68
N LYS A 77 0.38 9.66 3.98
CA LYS A 77 -0.99 10.15 3.96
C LYS A 77 -1.53 10.14 2.54
N ILE A 78 -2.75 9.67 2.39
CA ILE A 78 -3.39 9.54 1.09
C ILE A 78 -4.87 9.89 1.22
N PHE A 79 -5.40 10.59 0.23
CA PHE A 79 -6.83 10.89 0.15
C PHE A 79 -7.49 9.84 -0.74
N HIS A 80 -8.12 8.85 -0.11
CA HIS A 80 -8.65 7.69 -0.83
C HIS A 80 -9.83 7.12 -0.04
N PRO A 81 -10.93 6.74 -0.72
CA PRO A 81 -12.12 6.24 -0.01
C PRO A 81 -11.89 4.92 0.71
N ASN A 82 -10.93 4.12 0.28
CA ASN A 82 -10.67 2.80 0.86
C ASN A 82 -9.50 2.81 1.85
N VAL A 83 -8.99 3.97 2.20
CA VAL A 83 -7.92 4.13 3.18
C VAL A 83 -8.36 5.15 4.22
N ASN A 84 -8.36 4.77 5.50
CA ASN A 84 -8.79 5.70 6.53
C ASN A 84 -7.65 6.64 6.95
N ARG A 85 -7.94 7.57 7.87
CA ARG A 85 -6.97 8.55 8.34
C ARG A 85 -5.76 7.94 9.04
N HIS A 86 -5.89 6.70 9.50
CA HIS A 86 -4.80 5.98 10.17
C HIS A 86 -3.97 5.15 9.20
N GLY A 87 -4.35 5.10 7.93
CA GLY A 87 -3.68 4.32 6.91
C GLY A 87 -4.22 2.91 6.73
N ASP A 88 -5.24 2.53 7.50
CA ASP A 88 -5.84 1.20 7.36
C ASP A 88 -6.56 1.08 6.02
N ILE A 89 -6.45 -0.08 5.40
CA ILE A 89 -6.97 -0.31 4.06
C ILE A 89 -8.17 -1.26 4.11
N GLY A 90 -9.28 -0.81 3.51
CA GLY A 90 -10.46 -1.64 3.34
C GLY A 90 -10.47 -2.27 1.96
N ILE A 91 -9.92 -3.47 1.83
CA ILE A 91 -9.88 -4.21 0.57
C ILE A 91 -10.21 -5.67 0.85
N ASP A 92 -11.14 -6.21 0.07
CA ASP A 92 -11.69 -7.55 0.32
C ASP A 92 -10.62 -8.64 0.34
N SER A 93 -9.64 -8.57 -0.57
CA SER A 93 -8.66 -9.64 -0.70
C SER A 93 -7.75 -9.79 0.52
N ILE A 94 -7.64 -8.76 1.35
CA ILE A 94 -6.80 -8.83 2.56
C ILE A 94 -7.60 -8.77 3.85
N GLN A 95 -8.91 -8.66 3.77
CA GLN A 95 -9.76 -8.78 4.94
C GLN A 95 -9.91 -10.25 5.32
N GLN A 96 -9.93 -10.52 6.61
CA GLN A 96 -9.84 -11.89 7.11
C GLN A 96 -10.88 -12.83 6.53
N GLY A 97 -12.08 -12.36 6.26
CA GLY A 97 -13.16 -13.19 5.72
C GLY A 97 -12.99 -13.57 4.24
N ASN A 98 -12.14 -12.87 3.51
CA ASN A 98 -11.98 -13.04 2.06
C ASN A 98 -10.57 -13.45 1.64
N TRP A 99 -9.70 -13.61 2.60
CA TRP A 99 -8.32 -13.99 2.32
C TRP A 99 -8.22 -15.45 1.90
N VAL A 100 -7.40 -15.73 0.91
CA VAL A 100 -7.08 -17.10 0.50
C VAL A 100 -5.56 -17.30 0.56
N SER A 101 -5.15 -18.48 0.98
CA SER A 101 -3.74 -18.77 1.26
C SER A 101 -2.85 -18.79 0.01
N GLY A 102 -3.44 -18.79 -1.17
CA GLY A 102 -2.68 -18.70 -2.41
C GLY A 102 -2.22 -17.31 -2.76
N LEU A 103 -2.72 -16.28 -2.07
CA LEU A 103 -2.29 -14.91 -2.30
C LEU A 103 -0.90 -14.68 -1.73
N THR A 104 -0.06 -13.97 -2.46
CA THR A 104 1.30 -13.63 -2.05
C THR A 104 1.36 -12.17 -1.64
N LEU A 105 2.45 -11.76 -0.98
CA LEU A 105 2.67 -10.35 -0.68
C LEU A 105 2.65 -9.51 -1.96
N THR A 106 3.20 -10.03 -3.04
CA THR A 106 3.17 -9.35 -4.34
C THR A 106 1.74 -9.10 -4.80
N LYS A 107 0.87 -10.11 -4.70
CA LYS A 107 -0.53 -9.96 -5.12
C LYS A 107 -1.29 -9.00 -4.24
N VAL A 108 -0.99 -8.98 -2.95
CA VAL A 108 -1.58 -8.01 -2.03
C VAL A 108 -1.21 -6.59 -2.46
N LEU A 109 0.07 -6.35 -2.77
CA LEU A 109 0.53 -5.03 -3.19
C LEU A 109 -0.05 -4.63 -4.55
N ILE A 110 -0.19 -5.57 -5.47
CA ILE A 110 -0.85 -5.31 -6.77
C ILE A 110 -2.31 -4.91 -6.55
N SER A 111 -3.00 -5.58 -5.64
CA SER A 111 -4.40 -5.24 -5.34
C SER A 111 -4.52 -3.83 -4.78
N ILE A 112 -3.59 -3.43 -3.92
CA ILE A 112 -3.57 -2.07 -3.39
C ILE A 112 -3.25 -1.05 -4.49
N GLN A 113 -2.29 -1.37 -5.35
CA GLN A 113 -1.97 -0.51 -6.49
C GLN A 113 -3.20 -0.30 -7.39
N SER A 114 -3.98 -1.35 -7.60
CA SER A 114 -5.20 -1.27 -8.41
C SER A 114 -6.23 -0.32 -7.80
N LEU A 115 -6.31 -0.24 -6.47
CA LEU A 115 -7.21 0.71 -5.82
C LEU A 115 -6.83 2.16 -6.11
N LEU A 116 -5.56 2.44 -6.35
CA LEU A 116 -5.13 3.81 -6.67
C LEU A 116 -5.61 4.24 -8.06
N THR A 117 -5.74 3.29 -8.98
CA THR A 117 -6.29 3.58 -10.31
C THR A 117 -7.81 3.59 -10.29
N ASP A 118 -8.40 2.68 -9.54
CA ASP A 118 -9.83 2.44 -9.55
C ASP A 118 -10.37 2.32 -8.12
N PRO A 119 -10.59 3.44 -7.43
CA PRO A 119 -11.08 3.41 -6.06
C PRO A 119 -12.51 2.85 -6.00
N TYR A 120 -12.79 2.14 -4.93
CA TYR A 120 -14.11 1.55 -4.69
C TYR A 120 -14.92 2.50 -3.82
N CYS A 121 -15.72 3.35 -4.47
CA CYS A 121 -16.39 4.44 -3.77
C CYS A 121 -17.60 4.02 -2.96
N ASP A 122 -18.20 2.86 -3.25
CA ASP A 122 -19.44 2.43 -2.59
C ASP A 122 -19.21 1.84 -1.20
N VAL A 123 -18.05 1.27 -0.97
CA VAL A 123 -17.68 0.74 0.35
C VAL A 123 -16.43 1.50 0.79
N CYS A 124 -16.61 2.47 1.67
CA CYS A 124 -15.52 3.37 2.02
C CYS A 124 -15.17 3.28 3.50
N MET A 125 -13.91 3.57 3.79
CA MET A 125 -13.38 3.64 5.15
C MET A 125 -13.57 5.01 5.76
N GLU A 126 -13.69 6.05 4.92
CA GLU A 126 -13.98 7.42 5.32
C GLU A 126 -15.20 7.86 4.54
N PRO A 127 -16.37 7.98 5.20
CA PRO A 127 -17.64 8.29 4.50
C PRO A 127 -17.61 9.56 3.67
N GLU A 128 -16.96 10.61 4.19
CA GLU A 128 -16.91 11.89 3.48
C GLU A 128 -16.12 11.78 2.18
N VAL A 129 -15.02 11.02 2.21
CA VAL A 129 -14.20 10.79 1.01
C VAL A 129 -14.96 9.96 0.00
N GLY A 130 -15.64 8.89 0.47
CA GLY A 130 -16.45 8.05 -0.40
C GLY A 130 -17.58 8.82 -1.06
N GLN A 131 -18.24 9.68 -0.31
CA GLN A 131 -19.32 10.51 -0.85
C GLN A 131 -18.80 11.46 -1.92
N LEU A 132 -17.69 12.11 -1.68
CA LEU A 132 -17.09 12.99 -2.66
C LEU A 132 -16.69 12.21 -3.92
N CYS A 133 -16.11 11.04 -3.74
CA CYS A 133 -15.70 10.16 -4.85
C CYS A 133 -16.88 9.80 -5.75
N ARG A 134 -18.05 9.53 -5.16
CA ARG A 134 -19.26 9.20 -5.92
C ARG A 134 -19.93 10.44 -6.54
N ALA A 135 -20.02 11.50 -5.77
CA ALA A 135 -20.85 12.65 -6.15
C ALA A 135 -20.11 13.63 -7.06
N ASP A 136 -18.81 13.79 -6.87
CA ASP A 136 -18.03 14.79 -7.61
C ASP A 136 -16.60 14.28 -7.79
N ARG A 137 -16.43 13.44 -8.80
CA ARG A 137 -15.14 12.79 -9.07
C ARG A 137 -14.05 13.81 -9.41
N ASP A 138 -14.41 14.89 -10.08
CA ASP A 138 -13.41 15.91 -10.46
C ASP A 138 -12.84 16.58 -9.22
N THR A 139 -13.70 16.96 -8.27
CA THR A 139 -13.23 17.53 -7.02
C THR A 139 -12.45 16.51 -6.20
N PHE A 140 -12.92 15.26 -6.15
CA PHE A 140 -12.19 14.19 -5.49
C PHE A 140 -10.79 14.07 -6.06
N ASN A 141 -10.66 14.01 -7.39
CA ASN A 141 -9.36 13.88 -8.04
C ASN A 141 -8.46 15.07 -7.75
N ALA A 142 -9.03 16.28 -7.71
CA ALA A 142 -8.24 17.48 -7.40
C ALA A 142 -7.70 17.45 -5.97
N VAL A 143 -8.51 17.04 -5.00
CA VAL A 143 -8.06 16.93 -3.61
C VAL A 143 -7.04 15.82 -3.45
N ALA A 144 -7.27 14.66 -4.08
CA ALA A 144 -6.33 13.55 -4.02
C ALA A 144 -4.99 13.93 -4.63
N ARG A 145 -5.00 14.68 -5.73
CA ARG A 145 -3.78 15.17 -6.38
C ARG A 145 -3.04 16.15 -5.49
N GLU A 146 -3.75 17.03 -4.80
CA GLU A 146 -3.12 17.96 -3.89
C GLU A 146 -2.48 17.25 -2.70
N TRP A 147 -3.16 16.26 -2.14
CA TRP A 147 -2.57 15.46 -1.06
C TRP A 147 -1.33 14.70 -1.53
N THR A 148 -1.38 14.17 -2.75
CA THR A 148 -0.21 13.50 -3.33
C THR A 148 0.97 14.45 -3.42
N TRP A 149 0.73 15.65 -3.89
CA TRP A 149 1.74 16.70 -3.97
C TRP A 149 2.31 17.02 -2.58
N ARG A 150 1.45 17.14 -1.58
CA ARG A 150 1.88 17.55 -0.24
C ARG A 150 2.60 16.43 0.52
N PHE A 151 2.14 15.20 0.40
CA PHE A 151 2.58 14.14 1.29
C PHE A 151 3.36 13.03 0.60
N ALA A 152 3.14 12.79 -0.67
CA ALA A 152 3.73 11.65 -1.35
C ALA A 152 4.93 11.99 -2.22
N MET A 153 5.12 13.27 -2.51
CA MET A 153 6.29 13.75 -3.26
C MET A 153 7.34 14.36 -2.33
N HIS A 154 7.08 14.28 -1.05
CA HIS A 154 7.92 14.91 -0.03
C HIS A 154 9.36 14.42 -0.06
N ASP A 155 9.56 13.13 -0.24
CA ASP A 155 10.91 12.57 -0.30
C ASP A 155 11.72 13.14 -1.44
N ALA A 156 11.08 13.32 -2.59
CA ALA A 156 11.76 13.91 -3.72
C ALA A 156 12.16 15.36 -3.43
N LEU A 157 11.28 16.11 -2.78
CA LEU A 157 11.57 17.48 -2.39
C LEU A 157 12.70 17.52 -1.37
N LEU A 158 12.65 16.65 -0.36
CA LEU A 158 13.70 16.57 0.64
C LEU A 158 15.05 16.24 0.01
N ARG A 159 15.06 15.30 -0.93
CA ARG A 159 16.29 14.93 -1.60
C ARG A 159 16.88 16.07 -2.41
N SER A 160 16.02 16.85 -3.04
CA SER A 160 16.49 18.00 -3.81
C SER A 160 17.01 19.11 -2.89
N ASP A 161 16.46 19.20 -1.71
CA ASP A 161 16.79 20.29 -0.79
C ASP A 161 17.85 19.94 0.23
N VAL A 162 18.11 18.67 0.42
CA VAL A 162 19.04 18.22 1.45
C VAL A 162 20.40 18.90 1.33
N GLY A 163 20.89 19.02 0.09
CA GLY A 163 22.14 19.72 -0.11
C GLY A 163 22.10 21.13 0.40
N PRO A 164 21.18 21.95 -0.07
CA PRO A 164 21.14 23.34 0.37
C PRO A 164 20.75 23.52 1.81
N ARG A 165 19.99 22.64 2.36
CA ARG A 165 19.59 22.80 3.75
C ARG A 165 20.62 22.34 4.73
N GLY A 166 21.45 21.49 4.28
CA GLY A 166 22.51 20.96 5.14
C GLY A 166 21.98 20.28 6.37
#